data_d219db122d6fc7b3499c15d1f89407fb
#
_entry.id   d219db122d6fc7b3499c15d1f89407fb
#
_cell.length_a   1.000
_cell.length_b   1.000
_cell.length_c   1.000
_cell.angle_alpha   90.00
_cell.angle_beta   90.00
_cell.angle_gamma   90.00
#
_symmetry.space_group_name_H-M   'P 1'
#
loop_
_entity.id
_entity.type
_entity.pdbx_description
1 polymer ?
#
loop_
_entity_poly.entity_id
_entity_poly.type
_entity_poly.pdbx_seq_one_letter_code
_entity_poly.pdbx_strand_id
1 'polypeptide(L)'
;MPEQQNKSIVLASRPIGEPIADNFRLETTSIPEVKDGQVLIKILYLSLDPYMRGRMSAAKSYAEPVAIDEVMPAETAGVVVESKSSQYAVGDYVCCRSGWQEYFVSNQKDPMTYKVDPETVPLSTYLGVCGMPGRTAYFGLKREGKPVAGETLVVSAASGAVGSVVGQIGKKLGLHVVGIAGGSKKCAYVKDELGFDECVDYKAIDLDGALKAACPKGIDIYFESVGGAVTEAVSKQFNPGARAPICGYIASYNATDITKERTPFHIFGELETPPEHKFFLVFDHYAEFAEANSALTKWVADGEIKYQETMVEGLERAPEYFSWLFSGKNFGKLVVKIADE
;
A
#
# COMPACT_ATOMS: atom_id res chain seq x y z
N MET A 1 27.77 -28.78 -7.21
CA MET A 1 26.63 -28.02 -7.73
C MET A 1 27.09 -26.56 -7.75
N PRO A 2 26.74 -25.71 -8.73
CA PRO A 2 27.07 -24.31 -8.63
C PRO A 2 26.49 -23.77 -7.33
N GLU A 3 27.27 -22.96 -6.61
CA GLU A 3 26.84 -22.31 -5.37
C GLU A 3 25.59 -21.48 -5.66
N GLN A 4 24.51 -21.72 -4.95
CA GLN A 4 23.24 -21.05 -5.18
C GLN A 4 23.41 -19.58 -4.81
N GLN A 5 23.08 -18.67 -5.70
CA GLN A 5 23.29 -17.23 -5.54
C GLN A 5 22.00 -16.52 -5.14
N ASN A 6 22.11 -15.43 -4.43
CA ASN A 6 21.03 -14.52 -4.10
C ASN A 6 21.20 -13.23 -4.90
N LYS A 7 20.21 -12.88 -5.71
CA LYS A 7 20.14 -11.55 -6.33
C LYS A 7 19.35 -10.61 -5.44
N SER A 8 19.81 -9.37 -5.35
CA SER A 8 19.14 -8.29 -4.62
C SER A 8 19.26 -6.96 -5.35
N ILE A 9 18.31 -6.06 -5.10
CA ILE A 9 18.37 -4.68 -5.58
C ILE A 9 18.66 -3.77 -4.39
N VAL A 10 19.79 -3.06 -4.48
CA VAL A 10 20.22 -2.10 -3.46
C VAL A 10 19.98 -0.65 -3.91
N LEU A 11 19.89 0.26 -2.95
CA LEU A 11 19.89 1.70 -3.22
C LEU A 11 21.31 2.15 -3.57
N ALA A 12 21.57 2.45 -4.85
CA ALA A 12 22.88 2.89 -5.31
C ALA A 12 23.14 4.39 -5.10
N SER A 13 22.07 5.19 -5.20
CA SER A 13 22.12 6.63 -4.95
C SER A 13 20.75 7.16 -4.57
N ARG A 14 20.70 8.30 -3.86
CA ARG A 14 19.43 8.92 -3.48
C ARG A 14 18.82 9.67 -4.66
N PRO A 15 17.55 9.41 -5.01
CA PRO A 15 16.88 10.10 -6.11
C PRO A 15 16.62 11.57 -5.78
N ILE A 16 16.78 12.42 -6.79
CA ILE A 16 16.29 13.79 -6.80
C ILE A 16 15.05 13.81 -7.71
N GLY A 17 13.88 14.05 -7.14
CA GLY A 17 12.63 13.88 -7.87
C GLY A 17 12.20 12.41 -7.99
N GLU A 18 11.70 12.02 -9.16
CA GLU A 18 11.30 10.63 -9.42
C GLU A 18 12.53 9.71 -9.46
N PRO A 19 12.45 8.50 -8.83
CA PRO A 19 13.51 7.51 -8.92
C PRO A 19 13.74 7.05 -10.35
N ILE A 20 15.00 6.97 -10.76
CA ILE A 20 15.44 6.46 -12.06
C ILE A 20 16.25 5.17 -11.87
N ALA A 21 16.49 4.43 -12.96
CA ALA A 21 17.19 3.16 -12.91
C ALA A 21 18.56 3.25 -12.21
N ASP A 22 19.30 4.34 -12.43
CA ASP A 22 20.65 4.57 -11.85
C ASP A 22 20.63 4.78 -10.33
N ASN A 23 19.46 4.96 -9.72
CA ASN A 23 19.34 4.98 -8.25
C ASN A 23 19.41 3.58 -7.64
N PHE A 24 19.35 2.55 -8.45
CA PHE A 24 19.31 1.15 -8.03
C PHE A 24 20.47 0.38 -8.65
N ARG A 25 20.90 -0.67 -7.97
CA ARG A 25 21.92 -1.59 -8.48
C ARG A 25 21.53 -3.02 -8.15
N LEU A 26 21.63 -3.90 -9.16
CA LEU A 26 21.51 -5.34 -8.97
C LEU A 26 22.83 -5.88 -8.38
N GLU A 27 22.74 -6.60 -7.27
CA GLU A 27 23.84 -7.32 -6.67
C GLU A 27 23.58 -8.82 -6.69
N THR A 28 24.67 -9.59 -6.75
CA THR A 28 24.65 -11.05 -6.68
C THR A 28 25.63 -11.50 -5.61
N THR A 29 25.13 -12.19 -4.60
CA THR A 29 25.92 -12.67 -3.46
C THR A 29 25.65 -14.15 -3.22
N SER A 30 26.51 -14.83 -2.44
CA SER A 30 26.20 -16.17 -1.96
C SER A 30 25.00 -16.12 -1.00
N ILE A 31 24.17 -17.16 -1.01
CA ILE A 31 23.10 -17.31 -0.01
C ILE A 31 23.77 -17.51 1.36
N PRO A 32 23.39 -16.74 2.40
CA PRO A 32 23.95 -16.89 3.74
C PRO A 32 23.63 -18.28 4.33
N GLU A 33 24.57 -18.84 5.08
CA GLU A 33 24.34 -20.08 5.83
C GLU A 33 23.27 -19.89 6.91
N VAL A 34 22.34 -20.84 6.99
CA VAL A 34 21.29 -20.86 8.01
C VAL A 34 21.90 -21.33 9.34
N LYS A 35 21.75 -20.52 10.40
CA LYS A 35 22.20 -20.84 11.76
C LYS A 35 21.04 -21.35 12.62
N ASP A 36 21.35 -21.88 13.79
CA ASP A 36 20.33 -22.35 14.76
C ASP A 36 19.30 -21.24 15.04
N GLY A 37 18.04 -21.60 15.00
CA GLY A 37 16.91 -20.70 15.16
C GLY A 37 16.57 -19.86 13.92
N GLN A 38 17.22 -20.09 12.76
CA GLN A 38 16.95 -19.35 11.52
C GLN A 38 16.27 -20.23 10.47
N VAL A 39 15.70 -19.55 9.47
CA VAL A 39 15.13 -20.17 8.27
C VAL A 39 15.58 -19.42 7.02
N LEU A 40 15.78 -20.16 5.93
CA LEU A 40 15.95 -19.60 4.58
C LEU A 40 14.59 -19.57 3.88
N ILE A 41 14.22 -18.41 3.41
CA ILE A 41 12.98 -18.17 2.66
C ILE A 41 13.34 -17.89 1.22
N LYS A 42 12.80 -18.67 0.27
CA LYS A 42 12.78 -18.37 -1.15
C LYS A 42 11.63 -17.41 -1.40
N ILE A 43 11.92 -16.24 -1.92
CA ILE A 43 10.91 -15.22 -2.21
C ILE A 43 10.21 -15.56 -3.53
N LEU A 44 8.88 -15.56 -3.50
CA LEU A 44 8.02 -15.83 -4.65
C LEU A 44 7.39 -14.54 -5.16
N TYR A 45 6.96 -13.68 -4.25
CA TYR A 45 6.30 -12.41 -4.56
C TYR A 45 6.89 -11.26 -3.75
N LEU A 46 7.03 -10.12 -4.40
CA LEU A 46 7.54 -8.86 -3.85
C LEU A 46 6.46 -7.78 -3.97
N SER A 47 6.18 -7.12 -2.86
CA SER A 47 5.31 -5.93 -2.82
C SER A 47 6.05 -4.69 -3.32
N LEU A 48 5.44 -3.91 -4.21
CA LEU A 48 5.88 -2.54 -4.48
C LEU A 48 4.86 -1.55 -3.91
N ASP A 49 5.34 -0.63 -3.08
CA ASP A 49 4.52 0.30 -2.31
C ASP A 49 5.09 1.71 -2.32
N PRO A 50 4.23 2.76 -2.38
CA PRO A 50 4.70 4.15 -2.47
C PRO A 50 5.60 4.62 -1.33
N TYR A 51 5.44 4.07 -0.11
CA TYR A 51 6.23 4.46 1.07
C TYR A 51 7.74 4.24 0.85
N MET A 52 8.11 3.30 -0.01
CA MET A 52 9.51 3.00 -0.34
C MET A 52 10.25 4.23 -0.89
N ARG A 53 9.52 5.14 -1.58
CA ARG A 53 10.10 6.41 -2.05
C ARG A 53 10.59 7.28 -0.88
N GLY A 54 9.81 7.37 0.19
CA GLY A 54 10.21 8.08 1.41
C GLY A 54 11.46 7.47 2.06
N ARG A 55 11.58 6.13 2.01
CA ARG A 55 12.75 5.40 2.54
C ARG A 55 14.05 5.67 1.77
N MET A 56 13.97 6.13 0.53
CA MET A 56 15.14 6.53 -0.29
C MET A 56 15.65 7.93 0.05
N SER A 57 14.90 8.74 0.81
CA SER A 57 15.29 10.08 1.24
C SER A 57 16.13 10.02 2.51
N ALA A 58 17.13 10.93 2.64
CA ALA A 58 17.89 11.10 3.87
C ALA A 58 17.14 11.95 4.92
N ALA A 59 16.00 12.54 4.56
CA ALA A 59 15.22 13.36 5.47
C ALA A 59 14.64 12.52 6.62
N LYS A 60 14.55 13.11 7.80
CA LYS A 60 13.91 12.46 8.96
C LYS A 60 12.45 12.14 8.65
N SER A 61 12.06 10.90 8.90
CA SER A 61 10.71 10.38 8.67
C SER A 61 10.28 9.48 9.84
N TYR A 62 9.12 8.83 9.73
CA TYR A 62 8.63 7.84 10.69
C TYR A 62 9.47 6.56 10.75
N ALA A 63 10.35 6.35 9.79
CA ALA A 63 11.25 5.20 9.75
C ALA A 63 12.65 5.62 9.25
N GLU A 64 13.68 4.86 9.66
CA GLU A 64 15.05 5.10 9.24
C GLU A 64 15.19 5.01 7.71
N PRO A 65 15.93 5.93 7.08
CA PRO A 65 16.26 5.85 5.66
C PRO A 65 16.99 4.55 5.33
N VAL A 66 16.80 4.06 4.11
CA VAL A 66 17.68 3.02 3.55
C VAL A 66 19.08 3.63 3.35
N ALA A 67 20.11 2.96 3.80
CA ALA A 67 21.47 3.40 3.51
C ALA A 67 21.85 3.12 2.04
N ILE A 68 22.86 3.84 1.54
CA ILE A 68 23.44 3.50 0.24
C ILE A 68 24.06 2.11 0.36
N ASP A 69 23.92 1.30 -0.68
CA ASP A 69 24.34 -0.10 -0.79
C ASP A 69 23.53 -1.09 0.08
N GLU A 70 22.48 -0.63 0.76
CA GLU A 70 21.52 -1.53 1.41
C GLU A 70 20.40 -1.98 0.47
N VAL A 71 19.90 -3.19 0.71
CA VAL A 71 18.75 -3.77 -0.03
C VAL A 71 17.52 -2.90 0.18
N MET A 72 16.83 -2.58 -0.92
CA MET A 72 15.57 -1.83 -0.87
C MET A 72 14.54 -2.59 -0.02
N PRO A 73 13.84 -1.92 0.91
CA PRO A 73 12.88 -2.56 1.80
C PRO A 73 11.60 -2.94 1.06
N ALA A 74 11.04 -4.09 1.41
CA ALA A 74 9.72 -4.51 0.96
C ALA A 74 9.14 -5.57 1.88
N GLU A 75 7.80 -5.67 1.91
CA GLU A 75 7.13 -6.91 2.30
C GLU A 75 7.16 -7.89 1.13
N THR A 76 7.34 -9.17 1.46
CA THR A 76 7.44 -10.27 0.50
C THR A 76 6.67 -11.48 0.99
N ALA A 77 6.26 -12.32 0.05
CA ALA A 77 5.71 -13.63 0.35
C ALA A 77 6.58 -14.70 -0.29
N GLY A 78 6.83 -15.77 0.43
CA GLY A 78 7.72 -16.83 -0.03
C GLY A 78 7.51 -18.14 0.71
N VAL A 79 8.38 -19.11 0.44
CA VAL A 79 8.36 -20.45 1.02
C VAL A 79 9.66 -20.72 1.76
N VAL A 80 9.56 -21.35 2.91
CA VAL A 80 10.72 -21.82 3.68
C VAL A 80 11.37 -23.00 2.96
N VAL A 81 12.64 -22.86 2.55
CA VAL A 81 13.39 -23.89 1.82
C VAL A 81 14.47 -24.58 2.67
N GLU A 82 14.89 -23.95 3.77
CA GLU A 82 15.75 -24.55 4.81
C GLU A 82 15.33 -24.02 6.18
N SER A 83 15.34 -24.91 7.19
CA SER A 83 14.93 -24.53 8.54
C SER A 83 15.83 -25.18 9.60
N LYS A 84 16.34 -24.36 10.51
CA LYS A 84 16.90 -24.73 11.81
C LYS A 84 16.08 -24.11 12.96
N SER A 85 14.78 -23.91 12.72
CA SER A 85 13.80 -23.31 13.65
C SER A 85 12.83 -24.36 14.17
N SER A 86 12.37 -24.18 15.40
CA SER A 86 11.27 -24.97 15.95
C SER A 86 9.87 -24.44 15.58
N GLN A 87 9.81 -23.22 15.02
CA GLN A 87 8.54 -22.55 14.71
C GLN A 87 8.13 -22.69 13.24
N TYR A 88 9.10 -22.84 12.33
CA TYR A 88 8.87 -22.90 10.90
C TYR A 88 9.49 -24.16 10.31
N ALA A 89 8.74 -24.87 9.49
CA ALA A 89 9.17 -26.06 8.75
C ALA A 89 9.45 -25.71 7.29
N VAL A 90 10.26 -26.52 6.63
CA VAL A 90 10.42 -26.48 5.15
C VAL A 90 9.05 -26.73 4.52
N GLY A 91 8.69 -25.90 3.55
CA GLY A 91 7.38 -25.91 2.90
C GLY A 91 6.36 -24.93 3.49
N ASP A 92 6.62 -24.34 4.68
CA ASP A 92 5.74 -23.31 5.21
C ASP A 92 5.77 -22.07 4.31
N TYR A 93 4.62 -21.55 3.92
CA TYR A 93 4.49 -20.27 3.28
C TYR A 93 4.46 -19.14 4.31
N VAL A 94 5.18 -18.08 4.02
CA VAL A 94 5.38 -16.98 4.96
C VAL A 94 5.35 -15.62 4.27
N CYS A 95 4.84 -14.60 4.97
CA CYS A 95 5.16 -13.21 4.69
C CYS A 95 6.33 -12.77 5.57
N CYS A 96 7.17 -11.88 5.04
CA CYS A 96 8.27 -11.28 5.80
C CYS A 96 8.70 -9.95 5.18
N ARG A 97 9.57 -9.20 5.87
CA ARG A 97 10.19 -7.97 5.35
C ARG A 97 11.60 -8.24 4.85
N SER A 98 11.71 -9.04 3.79
CA SER A 98 13.00 -9.42 3.23
C SER A 98 13.65 -8.32 2.39
N GLY A 99 12.89 -7.37 1.86
CA GLY A 99 13.37 -6.43 0.86
C GLY A 99 13.40 -7.01 -0.55
N TRP A 100 14.00 -6.29 -1.49
CA TRP A 100 14.05 -6.63 -2.91
C TRP A 100 15.15 -7.67 -3.18
N GLN A 101 14.88 -8.94 -2.91
CA GLN A 101 15.84 -10.01 -3.11
C GLN A 101 15.15 -11.37 -3.33
N GLU A 102 15.90 -12.35 -3.82
CA GLU A 102 15.38 -13.69 -4.15
C GLU A 102 15.35 -14.63 -2.93
N TYR A 103 16.30 -14.48 -2.01
CA TYR A 103 16.40 -15.31 -0.81
C TYR A 103 16.65 -14.45 0.43
N PHE A 104 16.08 -14.87 1.55
CA PHE A 104 16.22 -14.17 2.81
C PHE A 104 16.40 -15.14 3.98
N VAL A 105 17.44 -14.92 4.80
CA VAL A 105 17.60 -15.64 6.07
C VAL A 105 16.93 -14.86 7.19
N SER A 106 15.82 -15.39 7.71
CA SER A 106 15.09 -14.79 8.84
C SER A 106 15.53 -15.40 10.16
N ASN A 107 15.78 -14.54 11.15
CA ASN A 107 15.96 -14.95 12.54
C ASN A 107 14.63 -14.95 13.34
N GLN A 108 13.51 -14.68 12.68
CA GLN A 108 12.14 -14.68 13.20
C GLN A 108 11.87 -13.66 14.34
N LYS A 109 12.81 -12.75 14.60
CA LYS A 109 12.63 -11.70 15.61
C LYS A 109 11.72 -10.56 15.10
N ASP A 110 11.58 -10.43 13.78
CA ASP A 110 10.64 -9.50 13.19
C ASP A 110 9.22 -10.09 13.28
N PRO A 111 8.31 -9.44 14.03
CA PRO A 111 6.93 -9.92 14.18
C PRO A 111 6.14 -9.87 12.85
N MET A 112 6.69 -9.22 11.81
CA MET A 112 6.12 -9.24 10.46
C MET A 112 6.56 -10.48 9.66
N THR A 113 7.33 -11.41 10.25
CA THR A 113 7.52 -12.75 9.71
C THR A 113 6.46 -13.66 10.28
N TYR A 114 5.49 -14.09 9.48
CA TYR A 114 4.36 -14.91 9.90
C TYR A 114 3.92 -15.88 8.82
N LYS A 115 3.35 -17.03 9.26
CA LYS A 115 2.82 -18.04 8.34
C LYS A 115 1.54 -17.54 7.66
N VAL A 116 1.38 -17.93 6.41
CA VAL A 116 0.20 -17.67 5.59
C VAL A 116 -0.26 -18.97 4.92
N ASP A 117 -1.53 -19.02 4.55
CA ASP A 117 -2.14 -20.19 3.94
C ASP A 117 -2.60 -19.88 2.51
N PRO A 118 -1.84 -20.32 1.48
CA PRO A 118 -2.22 -20.11 0.09
C PRO A 118 -3.41 -20.96 -0.38
N GLU A 119 -3.85 -21.95 0.41
CA GLU A 119 -5.06 -22.73 0.12
C GLU A 119 -6.33 -21.94 0.47
N THR A 120 -6.26 -21.02 1.43
CA THR A 120 -7.38 -20.16 1.82
C THR A 120 -7.59 -19.02 0.82
N VAL A 121 -6.52 -18.30 0.47
CA VAL A 121 -6.52 -17.23 -0.53
C VAL A 121 -5.17 -17.20 -1.27
N PRO A 122 -5.10 -16.73 -2.53
CA PRO A 122 -3.84 -16.68 -3.29
C PRO A 122 -2.72 -15.97 -2.53
N LEU A 123 -1.49 -16.52 -2.58
CA LEU A 123 -0.34 -16.05 -1.81
C LEU A 123 -0.04 -14.55 -2.03
N SER A 124 -0.20 -14.03 -3.24
CA SER A 124 0.01 -12.61 -3.56
C SER A 124 -0.90 -11.67 -2.77
N THR A 125 -2.12 -12.12 -2.42
CA THR A 125 -3.11 -11.30 -1.68
C THR A 125 -2.62 -10.89 -0.31
N TYR A 126 -1.72 -11.66 0.31
CA TYR A 126 -1.10 -11.34 1.59
C TYR A 126 -0.12 -10.15 1.51
N LEU A 127 0.21 -9.68 0.30
CA LEU A 127 0.95 -8.45 0.05
C LEU A 127 0.02 -7.27 -0.32
N GLY A 128 -1.26 -7.53 -0.43
CA GLY A 128 -2.29 -6.58 -0.84
C GLY A 128 -3.48 -6.55 0.13
N VAL A 129 -4.62 -7.03 -0.37
CA VAL A 129 -5.91 -6.97 0.33
C VAL A 129 -5.92 -7.69 1.68
N CYS A 130 -5.18 -8.79 1.84
CA CYS A 130 -5.01 -9.54 3.10
C CYS A 130 -3.74 -9.15 3.87
N GLY A 131 -2.96 -8.18 3.37
CA GLY A 131 -1.69 -7.73 3.93
C GLY A 131 -1.72 -6.31 4.47
N MET A 132 -0.57 -5.62 4.37
CA MET A 132 -0.43 -4.26 4.88
C MET A 132 -1.44 -3.27 4.25
N PRO A 133 -1.67 -3.24 2.92
CA PRO A 133 -2.67 -2.35 2.33
C PRO A 133 -4.09 -2.61 2.86
N GLY A 134 -4.49 -3.86 3.00
CA GLY A 134 -5.81 -4.22 3.58
C GLY A 134 -5.93 -3.80 5.03
N ARG A 135 -4.92 -4.08 5.87
CA ARG A 135 -4.87 -3.62 7.27
C ARG A 135 -4.92 -2.10 7.37
N THR A 136 -4.20 -1.40 6.48
CA THR A 136 -4.23 0.07 6.40
C THR A 136 -5.64 0.59 6.10
N ALA A 137 -6.33 -0.04 5.16
CA ALA A 137 -7.72 0.28 4.85
C ALA A 137 -8.65 0.03 6.05
N TYR A 138 -8.50 -1.13 6.70
CA TYR A 138 -9.34 -1.56 7.81
C TYR A 138 -9.24 -0.61 9.00
N PHE A 139 -8.02 -0.36 9.49
CA PHE A 139 -7.82 0.50 10.66
C PHE A 139 -7.98 1.97 10.33
N GLY A 140 -7.47 2.43 9.18
CA GLY A 140 -7.62 3.82 8.76
C GLY A 140 -9.08 4.24 8.63
N LEU A 141 -9.96 3.38 8.12
CA LEU A 141 -11.39 3.70 8.09
C LEU A 141 -12.04 3.51 9.47
N LYS A 142 -11.89 2.34 10.11
CA LYS A 142 -12.65 2.00 11.33
C LYS A 142 -12.17 2.73 12.58
N ARG A 143 -10.86 2.99 12.72
CA ARG A 143 -10.28 3.60 13.92
C ARG A 143 -10.06 5.10 13.77
N GLU A 144 -9.56 5.54 12.62
CA GLU A 144 -9.28 6.95 12.37
C GLU A 144 -10.48 7.67 11.73
N GLY A 145 -11.14 7.04 10.75
CA GLY A 145 -12.34 7.58 10.09
C GLY A 145 -13.60 7.56 10.96
N LYS A 146 -13.70 6.59 11.89
CA LYS A 146 -14.83 6.45 12.85
C LYS A 146 -16.20 6.55 12.16
N PRO A 147 -16.50 5.72 11.14
CA PRO A 147 -17.65 5.87 10.27
C PRO A 147 -18.97 5.63 10.99
N VAL A 148 -19.98 6.41 10.65
CA VAL A 148 -21.37 6.23 11.06
C VAL A 148 -22.24 5.94 9.83
N ALA A 149 -23.13 4.96 9.90
CA ALA A 149 -23.98 4.58 8.77
C ALA A 149 -24.78 5.80 8.26
N GLY A 150 -24.82 5.94 6.93
CA GLY A 150 -25.48 7.06 6.24
C GLY A 150 -24.57 8.26 5.94
N GLU A 151 -23.33 8.30 6.48
CA GLU A 151 -22.34 9.33 6.15
C GLU A 151 -21.78 9.15 4.73
N THR A 152 -21.21 10.21 4.19
CA THR A 152 -20.52 10.24 2.90
C THR A 152 -19.01 10.04 3.10
N LEU A 153 -18.48 8.97 2.53
CA LEU A 153 -17.05 8.66 2.47
C LEU A 153 -16.50 8.95 1.08
N VAL A 154 -15.52 9.83 0.99
CA VAL A 154 -14.72 10.02 -0.23
C VAL A 154 -13.37 9.32 -0.08
N VAL A 155 -12.96 8.58 -1.11
CA VAL A 155 -11.70 7.80 -1.12
C VAL A 155 -10.84 8.23 -2.29
N SER A 156 -9.67 8.82 -2.03
CA SER A 156 -8.68 9.09 -3.06
C SER A 156 -7.91 7.82 -3.45
N ALA A 157 -7.38 7.76 -4.67
CA ALA A 157 -6.77 6.56 -5.25
C ALA A 157 -7.66 5.31 -5.12
N ALA A 158 -8.98 5.45 -5.37
CA ALA A 158 -10.01 4.46 -5.10
C ALA A 158 -9.83 3.12 -5.82
N SER A 159 -9.10 3.08 -6.93
CA SER A 159 -8.77 1.83 -7.64
C SER A 159 -7.46 1.19 -7.18
N GLY A 160 -6.77 1.79 -6.20
CA GLY A 160 -5.47 1.33 -5.68
C GLY A 160 -5.60 0.27 -4.58
N ALA A 161 -4.45 -0.23 -4.12
CA ALA A 161 -4.38 -1.34 -3.16
C ALA A 161 -5.09 -1.06 -1.82
N VAL A 162 -5.03 0.17 -1.32
CA VAL A 162 -5.70 0.60 -0.08
C VAL A 162 -7.12 1.10 -0.38
N GLY A 163 -7.24 2.06 -1.31
CA GLY A 163 -8.51 2.74 -1.57
C GLY A 163 -9.64 1.81 -2.00
N SER A 164 -9.34 0.77 -2.79
CA SER A 164 -10.33 -0.22 -3.21
C SER A 164 -10.93 -1.00 -2.04
N VAL A 165 -10.14 -1.28 -1.02
CA VAL A 165 -10.57 -1.97 0.19
C VAL A 165 -11.34 -1.03 1.12
N VAL A 166 -10.86 0.21 1.29
CA VAL A 166 -11.53 1.25 2.10
C VAL A 166 -12.97 1.41 1.69
N GLY A 167 -13.22 1.61 0.39
CA GLY A 167 -14.58 1.86 -0.06
C GLY A 167 -15.50 0.66 0.08
N GLN A 168 -15.01 -0.55 -0.18
CA GLN A 168 -15.80 -1.76 0.02
C GLN A 168 -16.14 -2.00 1.51
N ILE A 169 -15.21 -1.72 2.42
CA ILE A 169 -15.50 -1.72 3.87
C ILE A 169 -16.54 -0.63 4.17
N GLY A 170 -16.41 0.56 3.58
CA GLY A 170 -17.39 1.64 3.71
C GLY A 170 -18.80 1.21 3.29
N LYS A 171 -18.92 0.51 2.16
CA LYS A 171 -20.21 -0.06 1.71
C LYS A 171 -20.78 -1.06 2.73
N LYS A 172 -19.93 -1.94 3.29
CA LYS A 172 -20.37 -2.89 4.35
C LYS A 172 -20.84 -2.17 5.62
N LEU A 173 -20.33 -0.96 5.89
CA LEU A 173 -20.72 -0.13 7.03
C LEU A 173 -21.91 0.79 6.74
N GLY A 174 -22.50 0.74 5.54
CA GLY A 174 -23.70 1.52 5.17
C GLY A 174 -23.42 2.97 4.81
N LEU A 175 -22.20 3.27 4.35
CA LEU A 175 -21.82 4.62 3.89
C LEU A 175 -22.24 4.85 2.44
N HIS A 176 -22.45 6.12 2.07
CA HIS A 176 -22.42 6.57 0.69
C HIS A 176 -20.96 6.75 0.29
N VAL A 177 -20.47 5.94 -0.64
CA VAL A 177 -19.05 5.85 -0.98
C VAL A 177 -18.76 6.41 -2.35
N VAL A 178 -17.92 7.43 -2.40
CA VAL A 178 -17.47 8.09 -3.64
C VAL A 178 -15.97 7.86 -3.82
N GLY A 179 -15.60 7.23 -4.94
CA GLY A 179 -14.21 7.05 -5.31
C GLY A 179 -13.66 8.21 -6.13
N ILE A 180 -12.36 8.48 -6.01
CA ILE A 180 -11.61 9.33 -6.94
C ILE A 180 -10.52 8.48 -7.58
N ALA A 181 -10.56 8.34 -8.91
CA ALA A 181 -9.59 7.54 -9.66
C ALA A 181 -9.21 8.23 -10.98
N GLY A 182 -8.18 7.75 -11.66
CA GLY A 182 -7.69 8.38 -12.90
C GLY A 182 -8.10 7.60 -14.16
N GLY A 183 -9.00 8.17 -14.95
CA GLY A 183 -9.47 7.64 -16.21
C GLY A 183 -10.72 6.76 -16.09
N SER A 184 -11.53 6.77 -17.15
CA SER A 184 -12.84 6.13 -17.21
C SER A 184 -12.81 4.62 -16.87
N LYS A 185 -11.77 3.90 -17.29
CA LYS A 185 -11.62 2.46 -17.00
C LYS A 185 -11.51 2.18 -15.50
N LYS A 186 -10.71 2.97 -14.76
CA LYS A 186 -10.56 2.82 -13.32
C LYS A 186 -11.83 3.24 -12.59
N CYS A 187 -12.49 4.31 -13.04
CA CYS A 187 -13.76 4.74 -12.46
C CYS A 187 -14.88 3.71 -12.67
N ALA A 188 -14.99 3.13 -13.86
CA ALA A 188 -15.94 2.06 -14.13
C ALA A 188 -15.70 0.85 -13.21
N TYR A 189 -14.46 0.40 -13.07
CA TYR A 189 -14.12 -0.69 -12.14
C TYR A 189 -14.52 -0.39 -10.69
N VAL A 190 -14.21 0.82 -10.21
CA VAL A 190 -14.55 1.25 -8.84
C VAL A 190 -16.06 1.23 -8.61
N LYS A 191 -16.85 1.70 -9.58
CA LYS A 191 -18.29 1.74 -9.48
C LYS A 191 -18.93 0.37 -9.73
N ASP A 192 -18.62 -0.25 -10.85
CA ASP A 192 -19.36 -1.42 -11.36
C ASP A 192 -18.90 -2.73 -10.69
N GLU A 193 -17.60 -2.83 -10.37
CA GLU A 193 -17.04 -4.04 -9.77
C GLU A 193 -16.89 -3.97 -8.25
N LEU A 194 -16.42 -2.82 -7.72
CA LEU A 194 -16.22 -2.67 -6.28
C LEU A 194 -17.47 -2.18 -5.54
N GLY A 195 -18.51 -1.74 -6.29
CA GLY A 195 -19.81 -1.35 -5.73
C GLY A 195 -19.83 -0.01 -5.00
N PHE A 196 -18.92 0.90 -5.33
CA PHE A 196 -19.01 2.29 -4.86
C PHE A 196 -20.25 2.94 -5.49
N ASP A 197 -20.85 3.89 -4.78
CA ASP A 197 -22.02 4.59 -5.30
C ASP A 197 -21.68 5.46 -6.49
N GLU A 198 -20.54 6.18 -6.41
CA GLU A 198 -20.01 6.99 -7.50
C GLU A 198 -18.48 6.91 -7.60
N CYS A 199 -17.94 7.27 -8.77
CA CYS A 199 -16.51 7.47 -8.95
C CYS A 199 -16.24 8.67 -9.84
N VAL A 200 -15.42 9.59 -9.36
CA VAL A 200 -15.02 10.81 -10.06
C VAL A 200 -13.65 10.63 -10.71
N ASP A 201 -13.54 10.94 -11.99
CA ASP A 201 -12.27 10.96 -12.70
C ASP A 201 -11.55 12.28 -12.42
N TYR A 202 -10.45 12.25 -11.66
CA TYR A 202 -9.67 13.45 -11.33
C TYR A 202 -8.97 14.08 -12.56
N LYS A 203 -8.94 13.39 -13.69
CA LYS A 203 -8.43 13.91 -14.98
C LYS A 203 -9.49 14.64 -15.76
N ALA A 204 -10.74 14.64 -15.30
CA ALA A 204 -11.81 15.41 -15.92
C ALA A 204 -11.60 16.93 -15.75
N ILE A 205 -12.20 17.71 -16.66
CA ILE A 205 -12.01 19.17 -16.71
C ILE A 205 -12.56 19.88 -15.48
N ASP A 206 -13.64 19.37 -14.87
CA ASP A 206 -14.33 19.96 -13.71
C ASP A 206 -14.41 18.95 -12.55
N LEU A 207 -13.31 18.84 -11.80
CA LEU A 207 -13.24 17.97 -10.62
C LEU A 207 -14.18 18.47 -9.49
N ASP A 208 -14.24 19.78 -9.28
CA ASP A 208 -15.06 20.40 -8.22
C ASP A 208 -16.57 20.14 -8.45
N GLY A 209 -17.04 20.38 -9.67
CA GLY A 209 -18.43 20.13 -10.05
C GLY A 209 -18.82 18.65 -10.00
N ALA A 210 -17.92 17.78 -10.46
CA ALA A 210 -18.13 16.34 -10.42
C ALA A 210 -18.22 15.81 -8.97
N LEU A 211 -17.33 16.26 -8.08
CA LEU A 211 -17.39 15.92 -6.65
C LEU A 211 -18.67 16.44 -6.01
N LYS A 212 -19.08 17.69 -6.30
CA LYS A 212 -20.31 18.26 -5.78
C LYS A 212 -21.55 17.48 -6.20
N ALA A 213 -21.56 16.98 -7.43
CA ALA A 213 -22.64 16.13 -7.93
C ALA A 213 -22.66 14.74 -7.24
N ALA A 214 -21.47 14.15 -7.02
CA ALA A 214 -21.31 12.86 -6.38
C ALA A 214 -21.56 12.89 -4.86
N CYS A 215 -21.35 14.04 -4.22
CA CYS A 215 -21.49 14.24 -2.76
C CYS A 215 -22.57 15.29 -2.43
N PRO A 216 -23.85 15.07 -2.79
CA PRO A 216 -24.92 16.10 -2.63
C PRO A 216 -25.18 16.49 -1.17
N LYS A 217 -24.76 15.69 -0.21
CA LYS A 217 -24.90 15.93 1.24
C LYS A 217 -23.60 16.43 1.89
N GLY A 218 -22.58 16.77 1.09
CA GLY A 218 -21.24 17.08 1.59
C GLY A 218 -20.44 15.84 1.93
N ILE A 219 -19.27 16.01 2.55
CA ILE A 219 -18.28 14.95 2.83
C ILE A 219 -18.05 14.87 4.34
N ASP A 220 -18.30 13.69 4.92
CA ASP A 220 -18.10 13.42 6.34
C ASP A 220 -16.75 12.76 6.61
N ILE A 221 -16.28 11.91 5.69
CA ILE A 221 -14.99 11.22 5.80
C ILE A 221 -14.23 11.32 4.47
N TYR A 222 -12.99 11.76 4.54
CA TYR A 222 -12.07 11.73 3.41
C TYR A 222 -10.86 10.86 3.69
N PHE A 223 -10.81 9.68 3.05
CA PHE A 223 -9.64 8.81 3.16
C PHE A 223 -8.56 9.29 2.18
N GLU A 224 -7.54 9.92 2.73
CA GLU A 224 -6.51 10.63 1.98
C GLU A 224 -5.30 9.77 1.67
N SER A 225 -4.95 9.67 0.38
CA SER A 225 -3.76 8.97 -0.11
C SER A 225 -2.98 9.72 -1.20
N VAL A 226 -3.51 10.85 -1.71
CA VAL A 226 -3.00 11.52 -2.91
C VAL A 226 -2.37 12.88 -2.65
N GLY A 227 -3.09 13.79 -1.96
CA GLY A 227 -2.64 15.17 -1.78
C GLY A 227 -2.96 16.09 -2.97
N GLY A 228 -2.43 17.30 -2.93
CA GLY A 228 -2.48 18.28 -4.02
C GLY A 228 -3.90 18.65 -4.45
N ALA A 229 -4.11 18.82 -5.76
CA ALA A 229 -5.38 19.28 -6.33
C ALA A 229 -6.60 18.42 -5.96
N VAL A 230 -6.42 17.13 -5.72
CA VAL A 230 -7.51 16.25 -5.27
C VAL A 230 -7.95 16.64 -3.88
N THR A 231 -7.02 16.85 -2.95
CA THR A 231 -7.32 17.29 -1.58
C THR A 231 -7.92 18.69 -1.56
N GLU A 232 -7.43 19.59 -2.42
CA GLU A 232 -8.01 20.95 -2.57
C GLU A 232 -9.46 20.92 -3.02
N ALA A 233 -9.81 20.06 -3.98
CA ALA A 233 -11.18 19.92 -4.46
C ALA A 233 -12.10 19.33 -3.38
N VAL A 234 -11.65 18.27 -2.69
CA VAL A 234 -12.41 17.61 -1.61
C VAL A 234 -12.64 18.56 -0.44
N SER A 235 -11.62 19.36 -0.07
CA SER A 235 -11.66 20.24 1.11
C SER A 235 -12.77 21.31 1.06
N LYS A 236 -13.24 21.65 -0.14
CA LYS A 236 -14.32 22.64 -0.37
C LYS A 236 -15.71 22.13 0.04
N GLN A 237 -15.84 20.84 0.38
CA GLN A 237 -17.14 20.19 0.56
C GLN A 237 -17.25 19.43 1.90
N PHE A 238 -16.33 19.67 2.83
CA PHE A 238 -16.40 19.06 4.15
C PHE A 238 -17.62 19.53 4.94
N ASN A 239 -18.30 18.57 5.54
CA ASN A 239 -19.31 18.83 6.55
C ASN A 239 -18.64 19.27 7.88
N PRO A 240 -19.33 20.05 8.72
CA PRO A 240 -18.86 20.29 10.08
C PRO A 240 -18.63 18.96 10.82
N GLY A 241 -17.45 18.83 11.44
CA GLY A 241 -17.04 17.58 12.10
C GLY A 241 -16.53 16.48 11.18
N ALA A 242 -16.21 16.80 9.92
CA ALA A 242 -15.57 15.86 9.01
C ALA A 242 -14.26 15.29 9.55
N ARG A 243 -13.91 14.09 9.16
CA ARG A 243 -12.66 13.39 9.52
C ARG A 243 -11.86 13.07 8.26
N ALA A 244 -10.55 13.28 8.33
CA ALA A 244 -9.64 13.02 7.24
C ALA A 244 -8.44 12.16 7.70
N PRO A 245 -8.58 10.82 7.78
CA PRO A 245 -7.43 9.95 7.98
C PRO A 245 -6.47 10.07 6.80
N ILE A 246 -5.23 10.52 7.08
CA ILE A 246 -4.19 10.70 6.07
C ILE A 246 -3.32 9.43 6.07
N CYS A 247 -3.52 8.58 5.06
CA CYS A 247 -2.70 7.40 4.80
C CYS A 247 -1.39 7.77 4.08
N GLY A 248 -1.45 8.77 3.20
CA GLY A 248 -0.34 9.27 2.41
C GLY A 248 -0.73 10.44 1.55
N TYR A 249 0.22 10.98 0.80
CA TYR A 249 0.02 12.08 -0.17
C TYR A 249 1.01 11.92 -1.33
N ILE A 250 0.80 10.86 -2.11
CA ILE A 250 1.72 10.37 -3.15
C ILE A 250 2.09 11.44 -4.19
N ALA A 251 1.21 12.43 -4.43
CA ALA A 251 1.49 13.53 -5.36
C ALA A 251 2.75 14.32 -5.00
N SER A 252 3.12 14.37 -3.70
CA SER A 252 4.29 15.10 -3.21
C SER A 252 5.52 14.21 -2.99
N TYR A 253 5.43 12.89 -3.19
CA TYR A 253 6.56 11.99 -2.84
C TYR A 253 7.81 12.19 -3.71
N ASN A 254 7.63 12.63 -4.95
CA ASN A 254 8.72 12.93 -5.88
C ASN A 254 9.11 14.42 -5.90
N ALA A 255 8.62 15.23 -4.94
CA ALA A 255 9.01 16.63 -4.84
C ALA A 255 10.52 16.76 -4.58
N THR A 256 11.15 17.69 -5.29
CA THR A 256 12.57 18.02 -5.06
C THR A 256 12.77 18.88 -3.81
N ASP A 257 11.72 19.58 -3.40
CA ASP A 257 11.69 20.41 -2.20
C ASP A 257 10.28 20.32 -1.58
N ILE A 258 10.14 19.46 -0.57
CA ILE A 258 8.86 19.23 0.10
C ILE A 258 8.29 20.48 0.79
N THR A 259 9.15 21.46 1.12
CA THR A 259 8.70 22.70 1.78
C THR A 259 7.91 23.60 0.85
N LYS A 260 7.98 23.38 -0.46
CA LYS A 260 7.19 24.08 -1.48
C LYS A 260 5.89 23.37 -1.83
N GLU A 261 5.70 22.16 -1.35
CA GLU A 261 4.50 21.37 -1.63
C GLU A 261 3.36 21.74 -0.68
N ARG A 262 2.17 21.86 -1.23
CA ARG A 262 0.95 22.00 -0.46
C ARG A 262 0.44 20.61 -0.06
N THR A 263 0.92 20.14 1.08
CA THR A 263 0.49 18.86 1.65
C THR A 263 -0.96 18.96 2.19
N PRO A 264 -1.64 17.83 2.48
CA PRO A 264 -2.96 17.86 3.11
C PRO A 264 -3.01 18.70 4.42
N PHE A 265 -1.93 18.70 5.20
CA PHE A 265 -1.83 19.50 6.42
C PHE A 265 -1.90 21.02 6.17
N HIS A 266 -1.24 21.50 5.09
CA HIS A 266 -1.32 22.90 4.70
C HIS A 266 -2.74 23.25 4.22
N ILE A 267 -3.31 22.39 3.36
CA ILE A 267 -4.64 22.62 2.78
C ILE A 267 -5.70 22.65 3.88
N PHE A 268 -5.70 21.68 4.80
CA PHE A 268 -6.68 21.63 5.87
C PHE A 268 -6.48 22.75 6.91
N GLY A 269 -5.21 23.13 7.18
CA GLY A 269 -4.90 24.23 8.12
C GLY A 269 -5.34 25.61 7.65
N GLU A 270 -5.60 25.81 6.36
CA GLU A 270 -6.09 27.05 5.78
C GLU A 270 -7.63 27.16 5.80
N LEU A 271 -8.35 26.07 6.11
CA LEU A 271 -9.81 26.08 6.15
C LEU A 271 -10.33 26.78 7.42
N GLU A 272 -11.42 27.51 7.29
CA GLU A 272 -12.12 28.11 8.43
C GLU A 272 -12.60 27.04 9.42
N THR A 273 -13.04 25.89 8.90
CA THR A 273 -13.44 24.74 9.70
C THR A 273 -12.70 23.49 9.17
N PRO A 274 -11.49 23.24 9.69
CA PRO A 274 -10.72 22.07 9.25
C PRO A 274 -11.35 20.75 9.71
N PRO A 275 -11.20 19.65 8.94
CA PRO A 275 -11.58 18.34 9.42
C PRO A 275 -10.69 17.90 10.59
N GLU A 276 -11.16 16.99 11.45
CA GLU A 276 -10.27 16.22 12.32
C GLU A 276 -9.34 15.39 11.42
N HIS A 277 -8.04 15.66 11.44
CA HIS A 277 -7.10 14.99 10.54
C HIS A 277 -5.85 14.52 11.25
N LYS A 278 -5.35 13.38 10.83
CA LYS A 278 -4.14 12.74 11.38
C LYS A 278 -3.46 11.90 10.32
N PHE A 279 -2.16 12.04 10.21
CA PHE A 279 -1.34 11.00 9.55
C PHE A 279 -1.26 9.81 10.50
N PHE A 280 -1.69 8.64 10.03
CA PHE A 280 -1.69 7.43 10.83
C PHE A 280 -0.73 6.39 10.23
N LEU A 281 -0.18 5.58 11.08
CA LEU A 281 0.59 4.40 10.67
C LEU A 281 -0.20 3.15 11.02
N VAL A 282 -0.29 2.21 10.09
CA VAL A 282 -0.98 0.93 10.34
C VAL A 282 -0.40 0.20 11.55
N PHE A 283 0.89 0.38 11.84
CA PHE A 283 1.59 -0.23 12.98
C PHE A 283 1.15 0.33 14.34
N ASP A 284 0.48 1.49 14.40
CA ASP A 284 -0.14 1.99 15.64
C ASP A 284 -1.22 1.02 16.15
N HIS A 285 -1.76 0.17 15.25
CA HIS A 285 -2.78 -0.84 15.54
C HIS A 285 -2.25 -2.27 15.53
N TYR A 286 -0.92 -2.47 15.67
CA TYR A 286 -0.29 -3.79 15.56
C TYR A 286 -0.94 -4.85 16.46
N ALA A 287 -1.31 -4.49 17.68
CA ALA A 287 -1.95 -5.42 18.63
C ALA A 287 -3.30 -5.98 18.14
N GLU A 288 -3.96 -5.29 17.20
CA GLU A 288 -5.26 -5.67 16.63
C GLU A 288 -5.13 -6.35 15.23
N PHE A 289 -3.92 -6.58 14.72
CA PHE A 289 -3.71 -7.13 13.37
C PHE A 289 -4.41 -8.48 13.15
N ALA A 290 -4.53 -9.31 14.19
CA ALA A 290 -5.24 -10.60 14.11
C ALA A 290 -6.72 -10.42 13.72
N GLU A 291 -7.39 -9.38 14.25
CA GLU A 291 -8.78 -9.04 13.90
C GLU A 291 -8.89 -8.68 12.41
N ALA A 292 -8.05 -7.77 11.94
CA ALA A 292 -8.06 -7.33 10.56
C ALA A 292 -7.71 -8.48 9.60
N ASN A 293 -6.68 -9.27 9.90
CA ASN A 293 -6.25 -10.40 9.08
C ASN A 293 -7.38 -11.41 8.92
N SER A 294 -8.04 -11.80 10.03
CA SER A 294 -9.15 -12.75 10.01
C SER A 294 -10.34 -12.23 9.16
N ALA A 295 -10.72 -10.96 9.36
CA ALA A 295 -11.83 -10.36 8.64
C ALA A 295 -11.54 -10.24 7.12
N LEU A 296 -10.35 -9.73 6.77
CA LEU A 296 -9.96 -9.51 5.37
C LEU A 296 -9.82 -10.82 4.62
N THR A 297 -9.12 -11.81 5.19
CA THR A 297 -8.97 -13.14 4.57
C THR A 297 -10.32 -13.81 4.36
N LYS A 298 -11.21 -13.74 5.38
CA LYS A 298 -12.57 -14.27 5.24
C LYS A 298 -13.34 -13.57 4.12
N TRP A 299 -13.35 -12.23 4.08
CA TRP A 299 -14.10 -11.49 3.06
C TRP A 299 -13.60 -11.75 1.65
N VAL A 300 -12.27 -11.94 1.49
CA VAL A 300 -11.68 -12.30 0.19
C VAL A 300 -12.05 -13.74 -0.19
N ALA A 301 -11.92 -14.70 0.72
CA ALA A 301 -12.27 -16.09 0.48
C ALA A 301 -13.76 -16.27 0.13
N ASP A 302 -14.65 -15.50 0.77
CA ASP A 302 -16.08 -15.52 0.52
C ASP A 302 -16.50 -14.70 -0.74
N GLY A 303 -15.55 -14.00 -1.38
CA GLY A 303 -15.82 -13.11 -2.52
C GLY A 303 -16.56 -11.81 -2.16
N GLU A 304 -16.60 -11.46 -0.88
CA GLU A 304 -17.28 -10.27 -0.36
C GLU A 304 -16.46 -8.99 -0.55
N ILE A 305 -15.13 -9.11 -0.65
CA ILE A 305 -14.22 -8.05 -1.06
C ILE A 305 -13.48 -8.51 -2.32
N LYS A 306 -13.61 -7.72 -3.37
CA LYS A 306 -12.90 -7.89 -4.63
C LYS A 306 -11.57 -7.14 -4.59
N TYR A 307 -10.59 -7.62 -5.30
CA TYR A 307 -9.30 -6.97 -5.43
C TYR A 307 -8.78 -7.07 -6.87
N GLN A 308 -7.85 -6.18 -7.23
CA GLN A 308 -7.17 -6.18 -8.50
C GLN A 308 -5.66 -6.10 -8.25
N GLU A 309 -4.93 -6.94 -8.93
CA GLU A 309 -3.46 -6.94 -8.93
C GLU A 309 -2.91 -6.68 -10.32
N THR A 310 -1.87 -5.87 -10.38
CA THR A 310 -0.97 -5.80 -11.53
C THR A 310 0.22 -6.69 -11.21
N MET A 311 0.19 -7.92 -11.74
CA MET A 311 1.30 -8.86 -11.61
C MET A 311 2.31 -8.60 -12.71
N VAL A 312 3.58 -8.44 -12.32
CA VAL A 312 4.73 -8.26 -13.22
C VAL A 312 5.82 -9.24 -12.85
N GLU A 313 6.80 -9.50 -13.73
CA GLU A 313 7.80 -10.53 -13.51
C GLU A 313 9.23 -9.98 -13.51
N GLY A 314 10.08 -10.60 -12.67
CA GLY A 314 11.52 -10.37 -12.64
C GLY A 314 11.95 -9.28 -11.65
N LEU A 315 12.80 -9.67 -10.70
CA LEU A 315 13.38 -8.80 -9.69
C LEU A 315 14.15 -7.64 -10.31
N GLU A 316 14.91 -7.92 -11.36
CA GLU A 316 15.78 -6.96 -12.05
C GLU A 316 15.02 -5.76 -12.61
N ARG A 317 13.72 -5.94 -12.90
CA ARG A 317 12.83 -4.90 -13.42
C ARG A 317 12.04 -4.17 -12.34
N ALA A 318 12.19 -4.56 -11.07
CA ALA A 318 11.46 -3.91 -9.97
C ALA A 318 11.65 -2.37 -9.95
N PRO A 319 12.84 -1.78 -10.25
CA PRO A 319 13.00 -0.33 -10.38
C PRO A 319 12.10 0.30 -11.44
N GLU A 320 11.97 -0.32 -12.62
CA GLU A 320 11.06 0.14 -13.68
C GLU A 320 9.61 0.11 -13.20
N TYR A 321 9.19 -1.01 -12.62
CA TYR A 321 7.82 -1.18 -12.14
C TYR A 321 7.47 -0.24 -10.99
N PHE A 322 8.45 0.08 -10.14
CA PHE A 322 8.25 1.00 -9.03
C PHE A 322 7.79 2.40 -9.52
N SER A 323 8.31 2.89 -10.65
CA SER A 323 7.89 4.16 -11.24
C SER A 323 6.40 4.17 -11.67
N TRP A 324 5.80 3.00 -11.92
CA TRP A 324 4.40 2.90 -12.30
C TRP A 324 3.44 3.37 -11.21
N LEU A 325 3.86 3.29 -9.94
CA LEU A 325 3.06 3.79 -8.82
C LEU A 325 2.84 5.30 -8.89
N PHE A 326 3.81 6.06 -9.42
CA PHE A 326 3.75 7.52 -9.50
C PHE A 326 3.10 8.00 -10.80
N SER A 327 3.17 7.22 -11.87
CA SER A 327 2.54 7.52 -13.16
C SER A 327 1.10 7.01 -13.27
N GLY A 328 0.64 6.19 -12.31
CA GLY A 328 -0.68 5.55 -12.34
C GLY A 328 -0.83 4.49 -13.44
N LYS A 329 0.27 3.91 -13.90
CA LYS A 329 0.29 2.85 -14.93
C LYS A 329 -0.22 1.51 -14.38
N ASN A 330 0.01 1.23 -13.08
CA ASN A 330 -0.55 0.06 -12.42
C ASN A 330 -2.07 0.18 -12.21
N PHE A 331 -2.72 -0.97 -12.10
CA PHE A 331 -4.12 -1.09 -11.75
C PHE A 331 -4.25 -2.02 -10.53
N GLY A 332 -4.79 -1.49 -9.43
CA GLY A 332 -4.81 -2.20 -8.14
C GLY A 332 -3.44 -2.28 -7.47
N LYS A 333 -3.21 -3.36 -6.75
CA LYS A 333 -1.93 -3.66 -6.09
C LYS A 333 -0.87 -4.04 -7.12
N LEU A 334 0.33 -3.49 -7.00
CA LEU A 334 1.48 -3.85 -7.83
C LEU A 334 2.33 -4.90 -7.10
N VAL A 335 2.48 -6.07 -7.72
CA VAL A 335 3.23 -7.22 -7.19
C VAL A 335 4.22 -7.69 -8.24
N VAL A 336 5.46 -7.95 -7.84
CA VAL A 336 6.47 -8.56 -8.69
C VAL A 336 6.56 -10.04 -8.35
N LYS A 337 6.33 -10.90 -9.35
CA LYS A 337 6.61 -12.31 -9.26
C LYS A 337 8.12 -12.54 -9.45
N ILE A 338 8.75 -13.11 -8.43
CA ILE A 338 10.19 -13.36 -8.40
C ILE A 338 10.50 -14.80 -8.87
N ALA A 339 9.68 -15.76 -8.42
CA ALA A 339 9.82 -17.18 -8.78
C ALA A 339 8.45 -17.86 -8.81
N ASP A 340 8.42 -19.07 -9.39
CA ASP A 340 7.25 -19.95 -9.34
C ASP A 340 7.07 -20.55 -7.93
N GLU A 341 5.81 -20.78 -7.57
CA GLU A 341 5.38 -21.46 -6.35
C GLU A 341 5.80 -22.92 -6.31
#